data_3e5eb8b60af31a40de7cd81d0e8c8c8c
#
_entry.id   3e5eb8b60af31a40de7cd81d0e8c8c8c
#
_cell.length_a   1.000
_cell.length_b   1.000
_cell.length_c   1.000
_cell.angle_alpha   90.00
_cell.angle_beta   90.00
_cell.angle_gamma   90.00
#
_symmetry.space_group_name_H-M   'P 1'
#
loop_
_entity.id
_entity.type
_entity.pdbx_description
1 polymer ?
#
loop_
_entity_poly.entity_id
_entity_poly.type
_entity_poly.pdbx_seq_one_letter_code
_entity_poly.pdbx_strand_id
1 'polypeptide(L)'
;MKIFRTHLTNEQDTEKLAEALAKFTVAGDRFYLNGTLGTGKTTFSRAFVHALGSKDAHVPSPTFTLVQTYDDARLPVAHVDCYRIENPDVELEALSLSPFFRDGVTLLEWADKVQTSLPPVAGTDVAIAELDIPDALTINISHGSDDSRDVEMFASGSWAFRLERIGTFSEKEDKQEHRYSEHEYMSKNGLRGHVLTPLFQDCSLRSYSRFKTGEGSRVLMNAPPGLEDLATFVRHAKSLKMQGVNVPAIYEYSLEHGYAMLEDFGDTILHKALIRAPKDELLLSKAFEMLKAFQSTNLTDIPKYTEDTTFAEASRFTDWYLPYAKGHATPTGARREWRNLWFDLYPQIAAMPQVPVHWDFHVGNMMVLESGELGLIDFQDVKLGSCAFDLACLLEDRYPVSEHVKQALITNLAEHHGVDKDAFEAAYVLGALHRMFKVTGLLVRLKERDGKEDALSRMGEVWQTIARLCEHPVAAPIKEYLNRVYPVYEEKYLKAQKAS
;
A
#
# COMPACT_ATOMS: atom_id res chain seq x y z
N MET A 1 -16.05 1.81 -13.05
CA MET A 1 -16.86 1.89 -11.82
C MET A 1 -17.52 0.54 -11.60
N LYS A 2 -17.33 -0.08 -10.43
CA LYS A 2 -17.96 -1.34 -10.04
C LYS A 2 -19.12 -1.07 -9.08
N ILE A 3 -20.13 -1.94 -9.11
CA ILE A 3 -21.30 -1.84 -8.23
C ILE A 3 -21.33 -3.11 -7.36
N PHE A 4 -21.22 -2.90 -6.06
CA PHE A 4 -21.31 -3.95 -5.04
C PHE A 4 -22.68 -3.83 -4.34
N ARG A 5 -23.28 -4.97 -4.02
CA ARG A 5 -24.56 -5.02 -3.35
C ARG A 5 -24.53 -5.91 -2.13
N THR A 6 -25.24 -5.49 -1.10
CA THR A 6 -25.46 -6.30 0.08
C THR A 6 -26.84 -6.05 0.67
N HIS A 7 -27.39 -7.05 1.30
CA HIS A 7 -28.65 -6.97 2.03
C HIS A 7 -28.35 -7.05 3.53
N LEU A 8 -28.78 -6.03 4.26
CA LEU A 8 -28.59 -5.90 5.72
C LEU A 8 -29.92 -6.23 6.41
N THR A 9 -29.95 -7.27 7.21
CA THR A 9 -31.17 -7.77 7.83
C THR A 9 -31.61 -6.98 9.07
N ASN A 10 -30.69 -6.23 9.67
CA ASN A 10 -30.89 -5.48 10.91
C ASN A 10 -29.84 -4.36 11.08
N GLU A 11 -29.99 -3.55 12.14
CA GLU A 11 -29.07 -2.45 12.45
C GLU A 11 -27.63 -2.94 12.67
N GLN A 12 -27.44 -4.09 13.34
CA GLN A 12 -26.11 -4.67 13.60
C GLN A 12 -25.36 -5.01 12.31
N ASP A 13 -26.05 -5.38 11.24
CA ASP A 13 -25.41 -5.63 9.94
C ASP A 13 -24.94 -4.33 9.30
N THR A 14 -25.65 -3.20 9.53
CA THR A 14 -25.18 -1.85 9.14
C THR A 14 -23.91 -1.49 9.90
N GLU A 15 -23.85 -1.79 11.20
CA GLU A 15 -22.65 -1.56 12.02
C GLU A 15 -21.47 -2.38 11.53
N LYS A 16 -21.65 -3.68 11.27
CA LYS A 16 -20.59 -4.56 10.71
C LYS A 16 -20.07 -4.06 9.35
N LEU A 17 -20.96 -3.59 8.48
CA LEU A 17 -20.58 -3.01 7.21
C LEU A 17 -19.66 -1.78 7.42
N ALA A 18 -20.07 -0.86 8.30
CA ALA A 18 -19.29 0.31 8.63
C ALA A 18 -17.92 -0.03 9.23
N GLU A 19 -17.87 -1.01 10.16
CA GLU A 19 -16.64 -1.52 10.76
C GLU A 19 -15.70 -2.13 9.72
N ALA A 20 -16.24 -2.92 8.78
CA ALA A 20 -15.44 -3.52 7.71
C ALA A 20 -14.82 -2.46 6.82
N LEU A 21 -15.59 -1.44 6.42
CA LEU A 21 -15.07 -0.33 5.59
C LEU A 21 -14.05 0.53 6.34
N ALA A 22 -14.28 0.80 7.63
CA ALA A 22 -13.35 1.58 8.48
C ALA A 22 -11.94 0.95 8.56
N LYS A 23 -11.81 -0.38 8.55
CA LYS A 23 -10.53 -1.09 8.56
C LYS A 23 -9.69 -0.82 7.31
N PHE A 24 -10.33 -0.56 6.17
CA PHE A 24 -9.66 -0.31 4.90
C PHE A 24 -9.53 1.17 4.55
N THR A 25 -10.05 2.05 5.40
CA THR A 25 -10.04 3.50 5.18
C THR A 25 -8.64 4.09 5.37
N VAL A 26 -8.28 5.00 4.48
CA VAL A 26 -7.04 5.79 4.53
C VAL A 26 -7.35 7.29 4.62
N ALA A 27 -6.34 8.09 4.98
CA ALA A 27 -6.48 9.54 5.02
C ALA A 27 -6.79 10.09 3.61
N GLY A 28 -7.75 10.99 3.53
CA GLY A 28 -8.26 11.55 2.27
C GLY A 28 -9.50 10.87 1.72
N ASP A 29 -9.88 9.70 2.24
CA ASP A 29 -11.10 9.00 1.81
C ASP A 29 -12.36 9.80 2.10
N ARG A 30 -13.34 9.68 1.17
CA ARG A 30 -14.66 10.29 1.27
C ARG A 30 -15.75 9.25 1.13
N PHE A 31 -16.71 9.28 2.03
CA PHE A 31 -17.89 8.42 2.00
C PHE A 31 -19.12 9.27 1.71
N TYR A 32 -19.77 9.00 0.61
CA TYR A 32 -21.02 9.66 0.19
C TYR A 32 -22.19 8.75 0.56
N LEU A 33 -22.90 9.10 1.65
CA LEU A 33 -23.99 8.32 2.20
C LEU A 33 -25.33 8.89 1.71
N ASN A 34 -26.01 8.20 0.82
CA ASN A 34 -27.28 8.57 0.25
C ASN A 34 -28.40 7.65 0.73
N GLY A 35 -29.60 8.15 0.75
CA GLY A 35 -30.80 7.41 1.16
C GLY A 35 -31.82 8.29 1.88
N THR A 36 -33.07 7.87 1.92
CA THR A 36 -34.18 8.58 2.56
C THR A 36 -34.02 8.65 4.09
N LEU A 37 -34.90 9.38 4.76
CA LEU A 37 -34.89 9.47 6.22
C LEU A 37 -35.09 8.08 6.86
N GLY A 38 -34.33 7.78 7.91
CA GLY A 38 -34.45 6.52 8.64
C GLY A 38 -33.78 5.31 8.01
N THR A 39 -33.02 5.46 6.90
CA THR A 39 -32.33 4.33 6.24
C THR A 39 -31.08 3.86 6.99
N GLY A 40 -30.59 4.56 8.01
CA GLY A 40 -29.44 4.14 8.82
C GLY A 40 -28.12 4.84 8.50
N LYS A 41 -28.11 5.95 7.77
CA LYS A 41 -26.89 6.74 7.47
C LYS A 41 -26.12 7.11 8.73
N THR A 42 -26.80 7.67 9.74
CA THR A 42 -26.19 8.04 11.02
C THR A 42 -25.77 6.83 11.84
N THR A 43 -26.49 5.70 11.76
CA THR A 43 -26.07 4.42 12.38
C THR A 43 -24.75 3.97 11.76
N PHE A 44 -24.64 4.01 10.43
CA PHE A 44 -23.40 3.73 9.73
C PHE A 44 -22.27 4.67 10.18
N SER A 45 -22.51 6.00 10.15
CA SER A 45 -21.52 7.01 10.53
C SER A 45 -21.02 6.81 11.97
N ARG A 46 -21.91 6.48 12.91
CA ARG A 46 -21.57 6.19 14.30
C ARG A 46 -20.68 4.96 14.43
N ALA A 47 -21.08 3.85 13.83
CA ALA A 47 -20.30 2.61 13.86
C ALA A 47 -18.93 2.78 13.20
N PHE A 48 -18.87 3.53 12.10
CA PHE A 48 -17.63 3.85 11.40
C PHE A 48 -16.65 4.65 12.28
N VAL A 49 -17.12 5.71 12.94
CA VAL A 49 -16.31 6.54 13.86
C VAL A 49 -15.80 5.70 15.03
N HIS A 50 -16.68 4.87 15.64
CA HIS A 50 -16.28 3.96 16.72
C HIS A 50 -15.23 2.93 16.26
N ALA A 51 -15.36 2.39 15.06
CA ALA A 51 -14.42 1.43 14.49
C ALA A 51 -13.04 2.04 14.19
N LEU A 52 -12.99 3.34 13.90
CA LEU A 52 -11.73 4.07 13.80
C LEU A 52 -11.06 4.37 15.14
N GLY A 53 -11.68 4.05 16.26
CA GLY A 53 -11.07 4.13 17.60
C GLY A 53 -11.75 5.08 18.59
N SER A 54 -12.59 5.99 18.14
CA SER A 54 -13.36 6.90 19.04
C SER A 54 -14.55 6.18 19.70
N LYS A 55 -14.28 5.11 20.43
CA LYS A 55 -15.31 4.19 20.95
C LYS A 55 -16.32 4.86 21.91
N ASP A 56 -15.87 5.85 22.66
CA ASP A 56 -16.69 6.56 23.66
C ASP A 56 -17.31 7.85 23.09
N ALA A 57 -17.08 8.18 21.83
CA ALA A 57 -17.61 9.38 21.21
C ALA A 57 -19.13 9.32 21.07
N HIS A 58 -19.81 10.38 21.46
CA HIS A 58 -21.21 10.56 21.11
C HIS A 58 -21.33 11.01 19.66
N VAL A 59 -21.93 10.20 18.79
CA VAL A 59 -22.05 10.44 17.34
C VAL A 59 -23.54 10.63 16.97
N PRO A 60 -24.11 11.83 17.17
CA PRO A 60 -25.43 12.17 16.67
C PRO A 60 -25.36 12.55 15.17
N SER A 61 -26.53 12.61 14.50
CA SER A 61 -26.61 13.27 13.20
C SER A 61 -26.35 14.78 13.34
N PRO A 62 -25.41 15.37 12.58
CA PRO A 62 -25.09 16.79 12.66
C PRO A 62 -26.06 17.67 11.85
N THR A 63 -27.35 17.31 11.77
CA THR A 63 -28.36 18.02 10.96
C THR A 63 -28.48 19.50 11.32
N PHE A 64 -28.17 19.90 12.55
CA PHE A 64 -28.22 21.28 13.00
C PHE A 64 -26.87 22.00 12.95
N THR A 65 -25.79 21.30 13.28
CA THR A 65 -24.42 21.84 13.30
C THR A 65 -23.75 21.76 11.94
N LEU A 66 -24.33 21.04 10.99
CA LEU A 66 -23.84 20.68 9.66
C LEU A 66 -22.58 19.82 9.68
N VAL A 67 -21.66 20.02 10.60
CA VAL A 67 -20.43 19.23 10.76
C VAL A 67 -20.15 18.93 12.22
N GLN A 68 -19.68 17.70 12.47
CA GLN A 68 -19.11 17.25 13.74
C GLN A 68 -17.76 16.58 13.44
N THR A 69 -16.72 16.91 14.22
CA THR A 69 -15.38 16.36 14.04
C THR A 69 -14.98 15.43 15.18
N TYR A 70 -14.18 14.40 14.86
CA TYR A 70 -13.65 13.41 15.81
C TYR A 70 -12.15 13.28 15.57
N ASP A 71 -11.36 13.91 16.45
CA ASP A 71 -9.90 14.00 16.29
C ASP A 71 -9.13 12.90 17.03
N ASP A 72 -9.82 12.12 17.87
CA ASP A 72 -9.27 11.02 18.68
C ASP A 72 -9.36 9.65 17.96
N ALA A 73 -10.03 9.59 16.82
CA ALA A 73 -10.05 8.42 15.95
C ALA A 73 -8.69 8.18 15.26
N ARG A 74 -8.38 6.93 14.89
CA ARG A 74 -7.15 6.56 14.16
C ARG A 74 -6.84 7.53 13.01
N LEU A 75 -7.86 7.93 12.29
CA LEU A 75 -7.85 9.04 11.33
C LEU A 75 -8.85 10.10 11.80
N PRO A 76 -8.53 11.40 11.76
CA PRO A 76 -9.51 12.45 12.04
C PRO A 76 -10.72 12.32 11.13
N VAL A 77 -11.92 12.43 11.66
CA VAL A 77 -13.17 12.28 10.89
C VAL A 77 -13.96 13.57 10.93
N ALA A 78 -14.40 14.04 9.75
CA ALA A 78 -15.47 15.02 9.62
C ALA A 78 -16.76 14.32 9.23
N HIS A 79 -17.76 14.34 10.11
CA HIS A 79 -19.11 13.87 9.85
C HIS A 79 -19.99 15.07 9.48
N VAL A 80 -20.53 15.08 8.26
CA VAL A 80 -21.27 16.18 7.66
C VAL A 80 -22.66 15.71 7.31
N ASP A 81 -23.69 16.49 7.63
CA ASP A 81 -25.05 16.27 7.17
C ASP A 81 -25.45 17.39 6.18
N CYS A 82 -25.58 17.01 4.91
CA CYS A 82 -25.87 17.95 3.83
C CYS A 82 -27.38 18.17 3.58
N TYR A 83 -28.26 17.64 4.44
CA TYR A 83 -29.72 17.74 4.26
C TYR A 83 -30.20 19.19 4.11
N ARG A 84 -29.63 20.12 4.88
CA ARG A 84 -30.00 21.54 4.92
C ARG A 84 -29.16 22.43 4.02
N ILE A 85 -28.17 21.90 3.32
CA ILE A 85 -27.35 22.69 2.41
C ILE A 85 -28.22 23.06 1.18
N GLU A 86 -28.36 24.35 0.91
CA GLU A 86 -29.11 24.91 -0.21
C GLU A 86 -28.16 25.46 -1.29
N ASN A 87 -27.04 26.04 -0.90
CA ASN A 87 -26.00 26.55 -1.80
C ASN A 87 -24.64 25.87 -1.54
N PRO A 88 -24.40 24.67 -2.14
CA PRO A 88 -23.22 23.87 -1.88
C PRO A 88 -21.89 24.60 -2.08
N ASP A 89 -21.79 25.43 -3.12
CA ASP A 89 -20.52 26.10 -3.49
C ASP A 89 -20.03 27.10 -2.42
N VAL A 90 -20.97 27.70 -1.67
CA VAL A 90 -20.66 28.66 -0.63
C VAL A 90 -20.61 28.00 0.76
N GLU A 91 -21.60 27.17 1.05
CA GLU A 91 -21.75 26.60 2.38
C GLU A 91 -20.69 25.54 2.70
N LEU A 92 -20.27 24.73 1.72
CA LEU A 92 -19.18 23.76 1.92
C LEU A 92 -17.84 24.41 2.22
N GLU A 93 -17.55 25.57 1.62
CA GLU A 93 -16.33 26.33 1.91
C GLU A 93 -16.31 26.78 3.37
N ALA A 94 -17.48 27.24 3.89
CA ALA A 94 -17.62 27.68 5.27
C ALA A 94 -17.39 26.55 6.29
N LEU A 95 -17.60 25.29 5.94
CA LEU A 95 -17.39 24.14 6.83
C LEU A 95 -15.91 23.80 7.04
N SER A 96 -14.97 24.42 6.32
CA SER A 96 -13.52 24.23 6.46
C SER A 96 -13.08 22.77 6.39
N LEU A 97 -13.63 21.97 5.47
CA LEU A 97 -13.36 20.54 5.34
C LEU A 97 -11.98 20.19 4.73
N SER A 98 -11.27 21.17 4.19
CA SER A 98 -9.97 20.95 3.50
C SER A 98 -8.95 20.12 4.29
N PRO A 99 -8.80 20.24 5.63
CA PRO A 99 -7.90 19.39 6.40
C PRO A 99 -8.29 17.91 6.36
N PHE A 100 -9.59 17.61 6.36
CA PHE A 100 -10.11 16.23 6.32
C PHE A 100 -10.02 15.62 4.93
N PHE A 101 -10.11 16.43 3.87
CA PHE A 101 -9.92 15.96 2.49
C PHE A 101 -8.49 15.49 2.20
N ARG A 102 -7.55 15.82 3.06
CA ARG A 102 -6.15 15.48 2.91
C ARG A 102 -5.61 14.56 4.03
N ASP A 103 -5.95 14.86 5.27
CA ASP A 103 -5.34 14.25 6.46
C ASP A 103 -6.29 13.43 7.31
N GLY A 104 -7.57 13.43 6.94
CA GLY A 104 -8.64 12.77 7.67
C GLY A 104 -9.55 11.99 6.74
N VAL A 105 -10.76 11.72 7.22
CA VAL A 105 -11.84 11.06 6.49
C VAL A 105 -13.08 11.93 6.53
N THR A 106 -13.83 11.98 5.44
CA THR A 106 -15.08 12.73 5.40
C THR A 106 -16.25 11.77 5.18
N LEU A 107 -17.21 11.78 6.10
CA LEU A 107 -18.52 11.12 5.97
C LEU A 107 -19.56 12.19 5.64
N LEU A 108 -20.21 12.09 4.49
CA LEU A 108 -21.23 13.06 4.04
C LEU A 108 -22.58 12.35 3.93
N GLU A 109 -23.49 12.65 4.84
CA GLU A 109 -24.90 12.22 4.71
C GLU A 109 -25.64 13.15 3.74
N TRP A 110 -26.57 12.64 2.95
CA TRP A 110 -27.28 13.35 1.89
C TRP A 110 -26.32 13.93 0.84
N ALA A 111 -25.32 13.16 0.48
CA ALA A 111 -24.21 13.61 -0.36
C ALA A 111 -24.63 13.90 -1.81
N ASP A 112 -25.72 13.32 -2.29
CA ASP A 112 -26.31 13.59 -3.61
C ASP A 112 -26.56 15.08 -3.88
N LYS A 113 -26.76 15.87 -2.81
CA LYS A 113 -26.94 17.33 -2.92
C LYS A 113 -25.65 18.11 -3.20
N VAL A 114 -24.51 17.59 -2.81
CA VAL A 114 -23.25 18.36 -2.76
C VAL A 114 -22.08 17.71 -3.51
N GLN A 115 -22.21 16.45 -3.92
CA GLN A 115 -21.11 15.66 -4.47
C GLN A 115 -20.43 16.32 -5.68
N THR A 116 -21.18 17.01 -6.52
CA THR A 116 -20.65 17.70 -7.72
C THR A 116 -19.92 19.01 -7.41
N SER A 117 -20.14 19.60 -6.25
CA SER A 117 -19.47 20.82 -5.79
C SER A 117 -18.21 20.55 -4.97
N LEU A 118 -17.91 19.29 -4.67
CA LEU A 118 -16.70 18.91 -3.95
C LEU A 118 -15.49 18.81 -4.91
N PRO A 119 -14.29 19.24 -4.47
CA PRO A 119 -13.10 19.05 -5.28
C PRO A 119 -12.85 17.55 -5.52
N PRO A 120 -12.16 17.15 -6.61
CA PRO A 120 -11.79 15.76 -6.84
C PRO A 120 -10.97 15.21 -5.66
N VAL A 121 -11.00 13.90 -5.44
CA VAL A 121 -10.14 13.26 -4.45
C VAL A 121 -8.71 13.26 -4.98
N ALA A 122 -7.75 13.68 -4.16
CA ALA A 122 -6.35 13.71 -4.55
C ALA A 122 -5.85 12.28 -4.83
N GLY A 123 -5.11 12.09 -5.93
CA GLY A 123 -4.50 10.79 -6.26
C GLY A 123 -5.34 9.87 -7.15
N THR A 124 -6.56 10.25 -7.55
CA THR A 124 -7.42 9.43 -8.43
C THR A 124 -6.91 9.30 -9.87
N ASP A 125 -5.98 10.12 -10.29
CA ASP A 125 -5.37 10.05 -11.64
C ASP A 125 -4.26 8.99 -11.77
N VAL A 126 -3.94 8.30 -10.68
CA VAL A 126 -2.92 7.26 -10.66
C VAL A 126 -3.59 5.92 -10.91
N ALA A 127 -3.34 5.32 -12.07
CA ALA A 127 -3.81 3.98 -12.44
C ALA A 127 -3.03 2.91 -11.65
N ILE A 128 -3.13 2.93 -10.32
CA ILE A 128 -2.42 2.00 -9.46
C ILE A 128 -3.42 1.31 -8.54
N ALA A 129 -3.37 0.01 -8.56
CA ALA A 129 -4.04 -0.90 -7.67
C ALA A 129 -3.51 -0.85 -6.22
N GLU A 130 -3.19 0.31 -5.69
CA GLU A 130 -2.73 0.47 -4.32
C GLU A 130 -3.90 0.68 -3.36
N LEU A 131 -3.98 -0.19 -2.35
CA LEU A 131 -5.01 -0.15 -1.31
C LEU A 131 -4.99 1.13 -0.44
N ASP A 132 -3.91 1.91 -0.53
CA ASP A 132 -3.65 3.05 0.35
C ASP A 132 -3.77 4.40 -0.36
N ILE A 133 -4.31 4.44 -1.57
CA ILE A 133 -4.62 5.70 -2.27
C ILE A 133 -6.01 6.16 -1.83
N PRO A 134 -6.17 7.43 -1.39
CA PRO A 134 -7.47 7.97 -1.03
C PRO A 134 -8.41 7.97 -2.24
N ASP A 135 -9.68 7.66 -1.99
CA ASP A 135 -10.72 7.61 -3.01
C ASP A 135 -12.10 7.90 -2.41
N ALA A 136 -13.09 8.04 -3.27
CA ALA A 136 -14.47 8.22 -2.85
C ALA A 136 -15.27 6.93 -3.00
N LEU A 137 -16.08 6.61 -1.99
CA LEU A 137 -17.06 5.53 -2.02
C LEU A 137 -18.46 6.09 -1.86
N THR A 138 -19.31 5.89 -2.86
CA THR A 138 -20.74 6.22 -2.77
C THR A 138 -21.53 5.03 -2.26
N ILE A 139 -22.29 5.21 -1.20
CA ILE A 139 -23.11 4.20 -0.53
C ILE A 139 -24.56 4.65 -0.54
N ASN A 140 -25.39 3.97 -1.32
CA ASN A 140 -26.83 4.21 -1.36
C ASN A 140 -27.53 3.18 -0.47
N ILE A 141 -28.26 3.66 0.54
CA ILE A 141 -28.98 2.82 1.50
C ILE A 141 -30.48 3.04 1.29
N SER A 142 -31.21 1.97 0.99
CA SER A 142 -32.66 1.98 0.80
C SER A 142 -33.37 1.06 1.78
N HIS A 143 -34.64 1.32 2.05
CA HIS A 143 -35.48 0.41 2.82
C HIS A 143 -35.71 -0.88 2.02
N GLY A 144 -35.46 -2.03 2.63
CA GLY A 144 -35.85 -3.33 2.12
C GLY A 144 -37.25 -3.73 2.61
N SER A 145 -37.54 -5.03 2.57
CA SER A 145 -38.73 -5.57 3.24
C SER A 145 -38.49 -5.59 4.76
N ASP A 146 -39.53 -5.27 5.51
CA ASP A 146 -39.51 -5.20 6.99
C ASP A 146 -38.46 -4.17 7.49
N ASP A 147 -37.66 -4.52 8.48
CA ASP A 147 -36.59 -3.67 9.04
C ASP A 147 -35.25 -3.80 8.31
N SER A 148 -35.23 -4.49 7.17
CA SER A 148 -34.00 -4.70 6.38
C SER A 148 -33.60 -3.44 5.58
N ARG A 149 -32.37 -3.44 5.08
CA ARG A 149 -31.82 -2.41 4.19
C ARG A 149 -31.14 -3.06 3.00
N ASP A 150 -31.35 -2.50 1.82
CA ASP A 150 -30.58 -2.84 0.65
C ASP A 150 -29.53 -1.75 0.42
N VAL A 151 -28.29 -2.17 0.24
CA VAL A 151 -27.15 -1.27 0.06
C VAL A 151 -26.50 -1.51 -1.29
N GLU A 152 -26.34 -0.42 -2.05
CA GLU A 152 -25.55 -0.39 -3.26
C GLU A 152 -24.33 0.52 -3.06
N MET A 153 -23.12 0.00 -3.33
CA MET A 153 -21.89 0.74 -3.25
C MET A 153 -21.30 0.93 -4.64
N PHE A 154 -21.03 2.16 -5.01
CA PHE A 154 -20.43 2.55 -6.28
C PHE A 154 -18.96 2.89 -6.03
N ALA A 155 -18.08 2.04 -6.52
CA ALA A 155 -16.65 2.12 -6.30
C ALA A 155 -15.87 2.22 -7.61
N SER A 156 -14.85 3.05 -7.62
CA SER A 156 -13.82 3.12 -8.67
C SER A 156 -12.45 3.08 -8.00
N GLY A 157 -11.38 2.97 -8.79
CA GLY A 157 -10.02 3.05 -8.27
C GLY A 157 -9.77 2.14 -7.07
N SER A 158 -9.18 2.69 -6.03
CA SER A 158 -8.75 1.93 -4.85
C SER A 158 -9.91 1.36 -4.03
N TRP A 159 -11.10 2.00 -4.03
CA TRP A 159 -12.26 1.43 -3.31
C TRP A 159 -12.83 0.19 -3.99
N ALA A 160 -12.80 0.09 -5.32
CA ALA A 160 -13.20 -1.15 -6.00
C ALA A 160 -12.34 -2.33 -5.54
N PHE A 161 -11.05 -2.10 -5.37
CA PHE A 161 -10.08 -3.04 -4.84
C PHE A 161 -10.31 -3.44 -3.40
N ARG A 162 -10.56 -2.43 -2.54
CA ARG A 162 -10.76 -2.65 -1.11
C ARG A 162 -12.04 -3.46 -0.87
N LEU A 163 -13.12 -3.18 -1.60
CA LEU A 163 -14.38 -3.90 -1.46
C LEU A 163 -14.25 -5.38 -1.83
N GLU A 164 -13.52 -5.70 -2.89
CA GLU A 164 -13.25 -7.10 -3.23
C GLU A 164 -12.44 -7.82 -2.17
N ARG A 165 -11.48 -7.15 -1.57
CA ARG A 165 -10.68 -7.71 -0.49
C ARG A 165 -11.48 -7.93 0.78
N ILE A 166 -12.48 -7.10 1.06
CA ILE A 166 -13.43 -7.31 2.16
C ILE A 166 -14.26 -8.59 1.95
N GLY A 167 -14.59 -8.94 0.69
CA GLY A 167 -15.10 -10.27 0.30
C GLY A 167 -16.51 -10.62 0.75
N THR A 168 -17.27 -9.67 1.31
CA THR A 168 -18.62 -9.92 1.86
C THR A 168 -19.76 -9.43 0.96
N PHE A 169 -19.41 -8.95 -0.26
CA PHE A 169 -20.36 -8.31 -1.14
C PHE A 169 -20.54 -9.09 -2.45
N SER A 170 -21.80 -9.24 -2.92
CA SER A 170 -22.04 -9.75 -4.27
C SER A 170 -21.82 -8.63 -5.28
N GLU A 171 -20.93 -8.84 -6.25
CA GLU A 171 -20.90 -8.01 -7.44
C GLU A 171 -22.22 -8.18 -8.22
N LYS A 172 -22.77 -7.09 -8.77
CA LYS A 172 -23.72 -7.24 -9.85
C LYS A 172 -22.94 -7.66 -11.08
N GLU A 173 -23.20 -8.84 -11.59
CA GLU A 173 -22.82 -9.24 -12.93
C GLU A 173 -23.47 -8.27 -13.94
N ASP A 174 -22.86 -7.11 -14.18
CA ASP A 174 -22.97 -6.51 -15.50
C ASP A 174 -22.23 -7.46 -16.41
N LYS A 175 -22.92 -8.06 -17.39
CA LYS A 175 -22.45 -9.02 -18.40
C LYS A 175 -20.91 -9.06 -18.47
N GLN A 176 -20.26 -9.69 -17.49
CA GLN A 176 -18.86 -10.00 -17.57
C GLN A 176 -18.76 -10.97 -18.73
N GLU A 177 -18.06 -10.58 -19.79
CA GLU A 177 -17.61 -11.52 -20.80
C GLU A 177 -17.03 -12.71 -20.05
N HIS A 178 -17.46 -13.92 -20.43
CA HIS A 178 -17.17 -15.16 -19.73
C HIS A 178 -15.64 -15.32 -19.53
N ARG A 179 -15.18 -15.04 -18.32
CA ARG A 179 -13.78 -15.22 -17.94
C ARG A 179 -13.53 -16.72 -17.79
N TYR A 180 -12.52 -17.22 -18.47
CA TYR A 180 -12.12 -18.62 -18.31
C TYR A 180 -11.66 -18.88 -16.86
N SER A 181 -12.04 -20.03 -16.31
CA SER A 181 -11.37 -20.59 -15.16
C SER A 181 -9.92 -20.96 -15.50
N GLU A 182 -9.05 -21.10 -14.51
CA GLU A 182 -7.67 -21.56 -14.73
C GLU A 182 -7.60 -22.83 -15.57
N HIS A 183 -8.49 -23.78 -15.31
CA HIS A 183 -8.55 -25.04 -16.04
C HIS A 183 -9.02 -24.89 -17.50
N GLU A 184 -9.95 -23.98 -17.77
CA GLU A 184 -10.39 -23.66 -19.13
C GLU A 184 -9.28 -22.95 -19.90
N TYR A 185 -8.60 -21.99 -19.30
CA TYR A 185 -7.45 -21.32 -19.90
C TYR A 185 -6.34 -22.32 -20.25
N MET A 186 -5.98 -23.20 -19.30
CA MET A 186 -5.00 -24.27 -19.52
C MET A 186 -5.44 -25.21 -20.65
N SER A 187 -6.72 -25.62 -20.68
CA SER A 187 -7.25 -26.51 -21.73
C SER A 187 -7.17 -25.87 -23.12
N LYS A 188 -7.48 -24.58 -23.26
CA LYS A 188 -7.40 -23.85 -24.53
C LYS A 188 -5.98 -23.67 -25.03
N ASN A 189 -5.01 -23.62 -24.12
CA ASN A 189 -3.58 -23.55 -24.46
C ASN A 189 -2.89 -24.92 -24.61
N GLY A 190 -3.68 -25.99 -24.79
CA GLY A 190 -3.14 -27.35 -25.06
C GLY A 190 -2.60 -28.03 -23.80
N LEU A 191 -2.86 -27.50 -22.62
CA LEU A 191 -2.34 -27.98 -21.32
C LEU A 191 -3.42 -28.68 -20.49
N ARG A 192 -4.40 -29.29 -21.15
CA ARG A 192 -5.48 -30.01 -20.48
C ARG A 192 -4.93 -31.19 -19.66
N GLY A 193 -5.38 -31.27 -18.40
CA GLY A 193 -5.00 -32.36 -17.49
C GLY A 193 -3.71 -32.12 -16.70
N HIS A 194 -3.05 -30.99 -16.86
CA HIS A 194 -1.93 -30.62 -16.00
C HIS A 194 -2.45 -30.26 -14.60
N VAL A 195 -1.74 -30.74 -13.58
CA VAL A 195 -2.07 -30.46 -12.17
C VAL A 195 -1.48 -29.10 -11.79
N LEU A 196 -2.32 -28.19 -11.36
CA LEU A 196 -1.94 -26.89 -10.80
C LEU A 196 -1.68 -27.03 -9.31
N THR A 197 -0.47 -26.67 -8.88
CA THR A 197 -0.08 -26.64 -7.46
C THR A 197 0.02 -25.18 -7.04
N PRO A 198 -0.86 -24.69 -6.13
CA PRO A 198 -0.80 -23.31 -5.67
C PRO A 198 0.55 -22.99 -5.05
N LEU A 199 1.09 -21.83 -5.41
CA LEU A 199 2.25 -21.24 -4.75
C LEU A 199 1.77 -20.29 -3.64
N PHE A 200 2.70 -20.00 -2.72
CA PHE A 200 2.38 -19.06 -1.65
C PHE A 200 1.97 -17.71 -2.23
N GLN A 201 0.85 -17.18 -1.72
CA GLN A 201 0.31 -15.88 -2.11
C GLN A 201 0.56 -14.88 -0.98
N ASP A 202 1.15 -13.74 -1.28
CA ASP A 202 1.28 -12.64 -0.33
C ASP A 202 0.04 -11.73 -0.36
N CYS A 203 0.18 -10.44 -0.18
CA CYS A 203 -0.94 -9.50 -0.01
C CYS A 203 -1.61 -9.04 -1.32
N SER A 204 -1.18 -9.53 -2.48
CA SER A 204 -1.71 -9.22 -3.82
C SER A 204 -3.00 -10.00 -4.12
N LEU A 205 -3.83 -9.49 -5.04
CA LEU A 205 -4.96 -10.22 -5.62
C LEU A 205 -4.53 -11.20 -6.73
N ARG A 206 -3.26 -11.18 -7.11
CA ARG A 206 -2.68 -12.18 -8.00
C ARG A 206 -2.54 -13.51 -7.28
N SER A 207 -2.88 -14.58 -7.96
CA SER A 207 -2.55 -15.93 -7.52
C SER A 207 -1.60 -16.60 -8.49
N TYR A 208 -0.80 -17.51 -7.96
CA TYR A 208 0.21 -18.22 -8.73
C TYR A 208 0.07 -19.71 -8.50
N SER A 209 0.13 -20.49 -9.59
CA SER A 209 0.07 -21.95 -9.55
C SER A 209 1.17 -22.53 -10.41
N ARG A 210 1.93 -23.48 -9.85
CA ARG A 210 2.98 -24.19 -10.57
C ARG A 210 2.41 -25.40 -11.31
N PHE A 211 2.91 -25.69 -12.50
CA PHE A 211 2.60 -26.90 -13.24
C PHE A 211 3.82 -27.41 -14.03
N LYS A 212 3.83 -28.72 -14.32
CA LYS A 212 4.92 -29.36 -15.08
C LYS A 212 4.53 -29.52 -16.54
N THR A 213 5.48 -29.26 -17.43
CA THR A 213 5.38 -29.54 -18.87
C THR A 213 6.44 -30.56 -19.28
N GLY A 214 6.42 -31.01 -20.52
CA GLY A 214 7.51 -31.85 -21.06
C GLY A 214 8.87 -31.14 -21.11
N GLU A 215 8.89 -29.82 -21.08
CA GLU A 215 10.10 -28.99 -21.17
C GLU A 215 10.56 -28.46 -19.80
N GLY A 216 9.87 -28.81 -18.70
CA GLY A 216 10.20 -28.36 -17.36
C GLY A 216 9.01 -27.80 -16.59
N SER A 217 9.29 -27.00 -15.56
CA SER A 217 8.27 -26.36 -14.71
C SER A 217 7.92 -24.97 -15.22
N ARG A 218 6.65 -24.57 -15.07
CA ARG A 218 6.15 -23.23 -15.37
C ARG A 218 5.21 -22.74 -14.28
N VAL A 219 4.97 -21.44 -14.25
CA VAL A 219 4.06 -20.79 -13.31
C VAL A 219 2.92 -20.16 -14.10
N LEU A 220 1.69 -20.49 -13.72
CA LEU A 220 0.48 -19.78 -14.16
C LEU A 220 0.21 -18.65 -13.17
N MET A 221 0.25 -17.42 -13.64
CA MET A 221 -0.22 -16.25 -12.92
C MET A 221 -1.67 -15.97 -13.30
N ASN A 222 -2.51 -15.78 -12.30
CA ASN A 222 -3.86 -15.30 -12.41
C ASN A 222 -3.92 -13.88 -11.87
N ALA A 223 -4.14 -12.90 -12.74
CA ALA A 223 -4.25 -11.47 -12.48
C ALA A 223 -5.64 -11.00 -12.93
N PRO A 224 -6.65 -10.94 -12.03
CA PRO A 224 -8.03 -10.66 -12.41
C PRO A 224 -8.16 -9.33 -13.17
N PRO A 225 -8.78 -9.34 -14.38
CA PRO A 225 -8.97 -8.12 -15.16
C PRO A 225 -9.76 -7.06 -14.39
N GLY A 226 -9.34 -5.81 -14.52
CA GLY A 226 -9.94 -4.68 -13.80
C GLY A 226 -9.54 -4.56 -12.33
N LEU A 227 -8.78 -5.52 -11.79
CA LEU A 227 -8.21 -5.52 -10.44
C LEU A 227 -6.69 -5.48 -10.47
N GLU A 228 -6.09 -6.14 -11.46
CA GLU A 228 -4.65 -6.21 -11.66
C GLU A 228 -4.31 -5.74 -13.07
N ASP A 229 -3.25 -4.96 -13.20
CA ASP A 229 -2.77 -4.48 -14.50
C ASP A 229 -1.78 -5.48 -15.12
N LEU A 230 -2.33 -6.55 -15.71
CA LEU A 230 -1.53 -7.54 -16.43
C LEU A 230 -0.80 -6.92 -17.63
N ALA A 231 -1.38 -5.90 -18.28
CA ALA A 231 -0.76 -5.27 -19.45
C ALA A 231 0.56 -4.59 -19.08
N THR A 232 0.57 -3.83 -17.98
CA THR A 232 1.78 -3.20 -17.45
C THR A 232 2.80 -4.26 -17.00
N PHE A 233 2.39 -5.32 -16.28
CA PHE A 233 3.28 -6.41 -15.92
C PHE A 233 3.97 -7.03 -17.16
N VAL A 234 3.20 -7.36 -18.20
CA VAL A 234 3.73 -7.94 -19.45
C VAL A 234 4.69 -6.99 -20.15
N ARG A 235 4.35 -5.71 -20.23
CA ARG A 235 5.19 -4.68 -20.85
C ARG A 235 6.52 -4.54 -20.11
N HIS A 236 6.48 -4.43 -18.78
CA HIS A 236 7.69 -4.30 -17.96
C HIS A 236 8.55 -5.56 -18.05
N ALA A 237 7.98 -6.77 -17.91
CA ALA A 237 8.72 -8.01 -18.01
C ALA A 237 9.48 -8.13 -19.34
N LYS A 238 8.80 -7.87 -20.46
CA LYS A 238 9.43 -7.92 -21.80
C LYS A 238 10.53 -6.89 -21.96
N SER A 239 10.29 -5.64 -21.51
CA SER A 239 11.28 -4.56 -21.60
C SER A 239 12.50 -4.84 -20.74
N LEU A 240 12.33 -5.26 -19.48
CA LEU A 240 13.41 -5.61 -18.57
C LEU A 240 14.26 -6.77 -19.11
N LYS A 241 13.61 -7.85 -19.59
CA LYS A 241 14.29 -9.02 -20.16
C LYS A 241 15.13 -8.65 -21.40
N MET A 242 14.59 -7.81 -22.30
CA MET A 242 15.33 -7.33 -23.49
C MET A 242 16.55 -6.47 -23.11
N GLN A 243 16.51 -5.78 -21.98
CA GLN A 243 17.58 -4.92 -21.49
C GLN A 243 18.54 -5.65 -20.52
N GLY A 244 18.45 -6.98 -20.44
CA GLY A 244 19.41 -7.81 -19.72
C GLY A 244 19.09 -8.01 -18.25
N VAL A 245 17.98 -7.48 -17.73
CA VAL A 245 17.52 -7.79 -16.37
C VAL A 245 16.86 -9.16 -16.35
N ASN A 246 17.33 -10.04 -15.49
CA ASN A 246 16.79 -11.40 -15.39
C ASN A 246 15.46 -11.40 -14.61
N VAL A 247 14.36 -11.26 -15.33
CA VAL A 247 12.98 -11.42 -14.87
C VAL A 247 12.33 -12.64 -15.52
N PRO A 248 11.26 -13.23 -14.97
CA PRO A 248 10.60 -14.39 -15.57
C PRO A 248 10.20 -14.14 -17.01
N ALA A 249 10.58 -15.03 -17.91
CA ALA A 249 10.11 -14.99 -19.28
C ALA A 249 8.59 -15.24 -19.30
N ILE A 250 7.88 -14.55 -20.20
CA ILE A 250 6.46 -14.76 -20.43
C ILE A 250 6.30 -15.62 -21.68
N TYR A 251 5.74 -16.82 -21.52
CA TYR A 251 5.52 -17.75 -22.62
C TYR A 251 4.21 -17.48 -23.36
N GLU A 252 3.16 -17.21 -22.60
CA GLU A 252 1.81 -16.99 -23.11
C GLU A 252 1.06 -16.06 -22.16
N TYR A 253 0.14 -15.24 -22.65
CA TYR A 253 -0.73 -14.42 -21.79
C TYR A 253 -2.05 -14.07 -22.49
N SER A 254 -3.06 -13.77 -21.69
CA SER A 254 -4.35 -13.25 -22.14
C SER A 254 -4.76 -12.07 -21.26
N LEU A 255 -4.77 -10.88 -21.84
CA LEU A 255 -5.24 -9.67 -21.14
C LEU A 255 -6.74 -9.73 -20.84
N GLU A 256 -7.52 -10.30 -21.78
CA GLU A 256 -8.95 -10.48 -21.65
C GLU A 256 -9.32 -11.35 -20.45
N HIS A 257 -8.59 -12.44 -20.24
CA HIS A 257 -8.89 -13.41 -19.19
C HIS A 257 -7.99 -13.25 -17.94
N GLY A 258 -6.99 -12.37 -17.98
CA GLY A 258 -6.11 -12.07 -16.85
C GLY A 258 -5.16 -13.19 -16.47
N TYR A 259 -4.64 -13.95 -17.45
CA TYR A 259 -3.68 -15.03 -17.21
C TYR A 259 -2.35 -14.79 -17.92
N ALA A 260 -1.25 -15.23 -17.30
CA ALA A 260 0.05 -15.32 -17.93
C ALA A 260 0.79 -16.61 -17.52
N MET A 261 1.43 -17.27 -18.49
CA MET A 261 2.35 -18.38 -18.23
C MET A 261 3.77 -17.87 -18.17
N LEU A 262 4.42 -18.08 -17.03
CA LEU A 262 5.72 -17.52 -16.69
C LEU A 262 6.78 -18.62 -16.57
N GLU A 263 8.04 -18.24 -16.75
CA GLU A 263 9.20 -19.00 -16.34
C GLU A 263 9.18 -19.26 -14.83
N ASP A 264 9.49 -20.49 -14.43
CA ASP A 264 9.57 -20.88 -13.03
C ASP A 264 11.00 -20.72 -12.53
N PHE A 265 11.23 -19.77 -11.63
CA PHE A 265 12.53 -19.53 -11.00
C PHE A 265 12.83 -20.46 -9.82
N GLY A 266 11.96 -21.44 -9.55
CA GLY A 266 12.12 -22.40 -8.45
C GLY A 266 11.66 -21.84 -7.10
N ASP A 267 12.28 -22.34 -6.00
CA ASP A 267 11.79 -22.08 -4.64
C ASP A 267 12.80 -21.37 -3.74
N THR A 268 14.00 -21.07 -4.25
CA THR A 268 15.08 -20.52 -3.46
C THR A 268 15.07 -18.99 -3.51
N ILE A 269 14.45 -18.37 -2.50
CA ILE A 269 14.49 -16.91 -2.30
C ILE A 269 15.89 -16.52 -1.78
N LEU A 270 16.47 -15.43 -2.28
CA LEU A 270 17.79 -14.94 -1.89
C LEU A 270 17.93 -14.76 -0.37
N HIS A 271 16.90 -14.24 0.29
CA HIS A 271 16.86 -14.13 1.75
C HIS A 271 17.17 -15.47 2.46
N LYS A 272 16.52 -16.55 2.03
CA LYS A 272 16.76 -17.90 2.61
C LYS A 272 18.16 -18.42 2.28
N ALA A 273 18.69 -18.13 1.09
CA ALA A 273 20.04 -18.50 0.70
C ALA A 273 21.10 -17.81 1.56
N LEU A 274 20.95 -16.49 1.76
CA LEU A 274 21.85 -15.69 2.61
C LEU A 274 21.82 -16.10 4.08
N ILE A 275 20.65 -16.48 4.63
CA ILE A 275 20.58 -17.02 6.01
C ILE A 275 21.33 -18.35 6.14
N ARG A 276 21.29 -19.20 5.12
CA ARG A 276 22.00 -20.50 5.11
C ARG A 276 23.51 -20.34 4.92
N ALA A 277 23.93 -19.30 4.20
CA ALA A 277 25.32 -18.98 3.92
C ALA A 277 25.63 -17.50 4.20
N PRO A 278 25.65 -17.07 5.49
CA PRO A 278 25.70 -15.65 5.86
C PRO A 278 27.01 -14.92 5.50
N LYS A 279 28.00 -15.62 4.97
CA LYS A 279 29.26 -15.04 4.48
C LYS A 279 29.36 -15.06 2.94
N ASP A 280 28.28 -15.38 2.25
CA ASP A 280 28.27 -15.41 0.78
C ASP A 280 28.12 -13.98 0.23
N GLU A 281 29.24 -13.25 0.24
CA GLU A 281 29.32 -11.90 -0.34
C GLU A 281 29.06 -11.89 -1.86
N LEU A 282 29.22 -13.05 -2.53
CA LEU A 282 29.00 -13.17 -3.97
C LEU A 282 27.53 -12.97 -4.32
N LEU A 283 26.60 -13.53 -3.54
CA LEU A 283 25.17 -13.35 -3.78
C LEU A 283 24.72 -11.89 -3.59
N LEU A 284 25.26 -11.21 -2.57
CA LEU A 284 24.99 -9.80 -2.36
C LEU A 284 25.60 -8.93 -3.47
N SER A 285 26.80 -9.26 -3.94
CA SER A 285 27.43 -8.60 -5.07
C SER A 285 26.61 -8.77 -6.35
N LYS A 286 26.07 -9.97 -6.63
CA LYS A 286 25.17 -10.21 -7.76
C LYS A 286 23.87 -9.38 -7.65
N ALA A 287 23.29 -9.25 -6.45
CA ALA A 287 22.14 -8.41 -6.22
C ALA A 287 22.44 -6.93 -6.50
N PHE A 288 23.62 -6.46 -6.12
CA PHE A 288 24.06 -5.09 -6.41
C PHE A 288 24.30 -4.86 -7.91
N GLU A 289 24.91 -5.81 -8.64
CA GLU A 289 25.05 -5.70 -10.10
C GLU A 289 23.67 -5.71 -10.80
N MET A 290 22.73 -6.52 -10.30
CA MET A 290 21.35 -6.51 -10.78
C MET A 290 20.68 -5.15 -10.55
N LEU A 291 20.93 -4.48 -9.41
CA LEU A 291 20.45 -3.13 -9.13
C LEU A 291 20.95 -2.13 -10.18
N LYS A 292 22.25 -2.12 -10.47
CA LYS A 292 22.84 -1.24 -11.49
C LYS A 292 22.25 -1.49 -12.87
N ALA A 293 22.10 -2.75 -13.24
CA ALA A 293 21.50 -3.14 -14.50
C ALA A 293 20.02 -2.67 -14.57
N PHE A 294 19.25 -2.85 -13.51
CA PHE A 294 17.87 -2.40 -13.42
C PHE A 294 17.73 -0.87 -13.54
N GLN A 295 18.53 -0.12 -12.81
CA GLN A 295 18.54 1.35 -12.85
C GLN A 295 18.99 1.91 -14.21
N SER A 296 19.76 1.15 -14.96
CA SER A 296 20.22 1.52 -16.31
C SER A 296 19.19 1.24 -17.40
N THR A 297 18.05 0.64 -17.07
CA THR A 297 17.01 0.35 -18.05
C THR A 297 16.25 1.61 -18.48
N ASN A 298 15.75 1.60 -19.70
CA ASN A 298 14.88 2.63 -20.24
C ASN A 298 13.43 2.10 -20.28
N LEU A 299 12.74 2.21 -19.14
CA LEU A 299 11.32 1.88 -19.05
C LEU A 299 10.49 3.13 -19.36
N THR A 300 9.52 2.99 -20.28
CA THR A 300 8.58 4.06 -20.62
C THR A 300 7.29 3.92 -19.82
N ASP A 301 6.56 5.04 -19.67
CA ASP A 301 5.25 5.09 -19.03
C ASP A 301 5.24 4.61 -17.56
N ILE A 302 6.35 4.81 -16.85
CA ILE A 302 6.42 4.60 -15.41
C ILE A 302 6.07 5.89 -14.67
N PRO A 303 5.24 5.81 -13.60
CA PRO A 303 4.87 6.99 -12.83
C PRO A 303 6.09 7.56 -12.09
N LYS A 304 6.07 8.87 -11.86
CA LYS A 304 7.08 9.50 -11.00
C LYS A 304 6.77 9.27 -9.53
N TYR A 305 7.83 9.02 -8.78
CA TYR A 305 7.76 9.12 -7.33
C TYR A 305 7.74 10.59 -6.93
N THR A 306 6.69 10.99 -6.25
CA THR A 306 6.43 12.39 -5.89
C THR A 306 6.49 12.60 -4.39
N GLU A 307 6.49 13.85 -3.99
CA GLU A 307 6.37 14.27 -2.60
C GLU A 307 5.12 13.69 -1.93
N ASP A 308 3.96 13.71 -2.62
CA ASP A 308 2.71 13.15 -2.11
C ASP A 308 2.78 11.63 -1.91
N THR A 309 3.41 10.89 -2.86
CA THR A 309 3.61 9.45 -2.70
C THR A 309 4.58 9.12 -1.56
N THR A 310 5.63 9.94 -1.37
CA THR A 310 6.55 9.82 -0.23
C THR A 310 5.78 9.96 1.08
N PHE A 311 4.96 10.99 1.19
CA PHE A 311 4.18 11.21 2.40
C PHE A 311 3.13 10.11 2.61
N ALA A 312 2.38 9.72 1.57
CA ALA A 312 1.33 8.70 1.69
C ALA A 312 1.86 7.38 2.28
N GLU A 313 3.09 6.99 1.92
CA GLU A 313 3.71 5.80 2.50
C GLU A 313 4.28 6.02 3.90
N ALA A 314 4.95 7.16 4.14
CA ALA A 314 5.48 7.50 5.45
C ALA A 314 4.36 7.72 6.49
N SER A 315 3.16 8.12 6.06
CA SER A 315 2.00 8.30 6.93
C SER A 315 1.49 7.00 7.57
N ARG A 316 1.83 5.84 7.01
CA ARG A 316 1.52 4.54 7.64
C ARG A 316 2.06 4.44 9.07
N PHE A 317 3.17 5.12 9.36
CA PHE A 317 3.70 5.24 10.71
C PHE A 317 2.74 5.95 11.66
N THR A 318 2.22 7.11 11.27
CA THR A 318 1.30 7.91 12.09
C THR A 318 -0.12 7.37 12.10
N ASP A 319 -0.50 6.60 11.07
CA ASP A 319 -1.87 6.12 10.88
C ASP A 319 -2.11 4.75 11.50
N TRP A 320 -1.06 3.92 11.57
CA TRP A 320 -1.14 2.55 12.05
C TRP A 320 -0.23 2.29 13.24
N TYR A 321 1.08 2.61 13.08
CA TYR A 321 2.04 2.23 14.12
C TYR A 321 1.87 3.04 15.41
N LEU A 322 1.85 4.36 15.33
CA LEU A 322 1.74 5.20 16.54
C LEU A 322 0.44 4.93 17.31
N PRO A 323 -0.75 4.86 16.68
CA PRO A 323 -1.98 4.50 17.38
C PRO A 323 -1.88 3.14 18.08
N TYR A 324 -1.35 2.13 17.38
CA TYR A 324 -1.14 0.80 17.95
C TYR A 324 -0.17 0.82 19.15
N ALA A 325 0.95 1.52 19.01
CA ALA A 325 2.00 1.55 20.02
C ALA A 325 1.63 2.35 21.26
N LYS A 326 0.79 3.36 21.12
CA LYS A 326 0.37 4.28 22.18
C LYS A 326 -1.00 3.97 22.78
N GLY A 327 -1.80 3.14 22.10
CA GLY A 327 -3.18 2.82 22.52
C GLY A 327 -4.19 3.97 22.32
N HIS A 328 -3.81 5.02 21.60
CA HIS A 328 -4.68 6.14 21.23
C HIS A 328 -4.27 6.74 19.89
N ALA A 329 -5.18 7.47 19.25
CA ALA A 329 -4.93 8.12 17.97
C ALA A 329 -3.71 9.05 17.99
N THR A 330 -3.07 9.19 16.83
CA THR A 330 -2.04 10.22 16.64
C THR A 330 -2.71 11.57 16.50
N PRO A 331 -2.39 12.55 17.37
CA PRO A 331 -2.99 13.89 17.30
C PRO A 331 -2.79 14.54 15.94
N THR A 332 -3.81 15.26 15.45
CA THR A 332 -3.79 15.95 14.14
C THR A 332 -2.56 16.85 13.96
N GLY A 333 -2.15 17.56 15.03
CA GLY A 333 -0.94 18.38 15.03
C GLY A 333 0.33 17.58 14.74
N ALA A 334 0.49 16.42 15.40
CA ALA A 334 1.64 15.53 15.20
C ALA A 334 1.64 14.91 13.79
N ARG A 335 0.47 14.57 13.23
CA ARG A 335 0.33 14.08 11.84
C ARG A 335 0.75 15.14 10.84
N ARG A 336 0.28 16.38 11.02
CA ARG A 336 0.64 17.51 10.15
C ARG A 336 2.14 17.79 10.18
N GLU A 337 2.73 17.75 11.38
CA GLU A 337 4.16 17.94 11.55
C GLU A 337 4.96 16.83 10.87
N TRP A 338 4.55 15.56 10.99
CA TRP A 338 5.17 14.44 10.28
C TRP A 338 5.12 14.61 8.77
N ARG A 339 4.01 15.12 8.25
CA ARG A 339 3.91 15.46 6.83
C ARG A 339 4.90 16.56 6.45
N ASN A 340 4.86 17.70 7.13
CA ASN A 340 5.72 18.84 6.81
C ASN A 340 7.20 18.44 6.85
N LEU A 341 7.57 17.60 7.81
CA LEU A 341 8.92 17.06 7.91
C LEU A 341 9.33 16.28 6.65
N TRP A 342 8.48 15.41 6.13
CA TRP A 342 8.79 14.69 4.89
C TRP A 342 8.78 15.59 3.65
N PHE A 343 7.93 16.60 3.60
CA PHE A 343 7.95 17.62 2.55
C PHE A 343 9.27 18.43 2.59
N ASP A 344 9.75 18.79 3.76
CA ASP A 344 11.03 19.52 3.92
C ASP A 344 12.25 18.64 3.57
N LEU A 345 12.18 17.33 3.77
CA LEU A 345 13.26 16.39 3.47
C LEU A 345 13.26 15.88 2.02
N TYR A 346 12.10 15.83 1.36
CA TYR A 346 11.92 15.30 0.01
C TYR A 346 12.84 15.94 -1.05
N PRO A 347 13.13 17.25 -1.06
CA PRO A 347 14.05 17.86 -2.02
C PRO A 347 15.42 17.19 -2.08
N GLN A 348 15.93 16.66 -0.96
CA GLN A 348 17.23 15.96 -0.93
C GLN A 348 17.15 14.60 -1.64
N ILE A 349 16.01 13.91 -1.54
CA ILE A 349 15.74 12.67 -2.27
C ILE A 349 15.54 12.95 -3.76
N ALA A 350 14.77 13.99 -4.08
CA ALA A 350 14.44 14.39 -5.45
C ALA A 350 15.63 14.95 -6.25
N ALA A 351 16.67 15.49 -5.55
CA ALA A 351 17.87 15.99 -6.17
C ALA A 351 18.78 14.89 -6.77
N MET A 352 18.56 13.64 -6.40
CA MET A 352 19.31 12.51 -6.95
C MET A 352 18.91 12.21 -8.41
N PRO A 353 19.81 11.63 -9.24
CA PRO A 353 19.45 11.10 -10.54
C PRO A 353 18.20 10.24 -10.48
N GLN A 354 17.25 10.56 -11.36
CA GLN A 354 15.97 9.87 -11.42
C GLN A 354 16.10 8.67 -12.37
N VAL A 355 15.94 7.49 -11.83
CA VAL A 355 16.10 6.21 -12.52
C VAL A 355 14.86 5.33 -12.29
N PRO A 356 14.67 4.24 -13.07
CA PRO A 356 13.70 3.23 -12.71
C PRO A 356 14.01 2.66 -11.32
N VAL A 357 13.06 2.73 -10.41
CA VAL A 357 13.14 2.22 -9.04
C VAL A 357 12.12 1.11 -8.90
N HIS A 358 12.56 -0.05 -8.46
CA HIS A 358 11.73 -1.24 -8.23
C HIS A 358 10.74 -1.05 -7.08
N TRP A 359 11.08 -0.18 -6.13
CA TRP A 359 10.29 0.18 -4.96
C TRP A 359 10.34 -0.82 -3.80
N ASP A 360 10.49 -2.11 -4.11
CA ASP A 360 10.65 -3.20 -3.14
C ASP A 360 11.88 -4.07 -3.51
N PHE A 361 13.02 -3.42 -3.82
CA PHE A 361 14.26 -4.08 -4.22
C PHE A 361 15.00 -4.69 -3.02
N HIS A 362 14.47 -5.76 -2.48
CA HIS A 362 15.04 -6.43 -1.31
C HIS A 362 15.23 -7.93 -1.58
N VAL A 363 16.04 -8.57 -0.75
CA VAL A 363 16.42 -10.01 -0.87
C VAL A 363 15.21 -10.97 -0.87
N GLY A 364 14.04 -10.53 -0.48
CA GLY A 364 12.79 -11.32 -0.53
C GLY A 364 12.17 -11.38 -1.93
N ASN A 365 12.50 -10.43 -2.82
CA ASN A 365 12.00 -10.35 -4.19
C ASN A 365 13.04 -10.80 -5.24
N MET A 366 14.05 -11.55 -4.79
CA MET A 366 15.07 -12.14 -5.65
C MET A 366 15.11 -13.65 -5.47
N MET A 367 15.18 -14.37 -6.59
CA MET A 367 15.27 -15.82 -6.64
C MET A 367 16.68 -16.24 -7.01
N VAL A 368 17.20 -17.27 -6.35
CA VAL A 368 18.48 -17.89 -6.72
C VAL A 368 18.16 -19.09 -7.63
N LEU A 369 18.54 -18.98 -8.89
CA LEU A 369 18.30 -20.01 -9.89
C LEU A 369 19.28 -21.18 -9.72
N GLU A 370 18.98 -22.33 -10.34
CA GLU A 370 19.89 -23.50 -10.35
C GLU A 370 21.26 -23.19 -10.95
N SER A 371 21.35 -22.24 -11.86
CA SER A 371 22.61 -21.72 -12.42
C SER A 371 23.46 -20.92 -11.42
N GLY A 372 22.90 -20.58 -10.26
CA GLY A 372 23.50 -19.65 -9.29
C GLY A 372 23.34 -18.17 -9.68
N GLU A 373 22.63 -17.85 -10.76
CA GLU A 373 22.27 -16.49 -11.11
C GLU A 373 21.02 -16.04 -10.33
N LEU A 374 20.83 -14.72 -10.25
CA LEU A 374 19.66 -14.16 -9.60
C LEU A 374 18.57 -13.82 -10.62
N GLY A 375 17.31 -14.00 -10.23
CA GLY A 375 16.12 -13.56 -10.94
C GLY A 375 15.32 -12.59 -10.09
N LEU A 376 14.84 -11.49 -10.67
CA LEU A 376 14.05 -10.45 -10.02
C LEU A 376 12.56 -10.71 -10.26
N ILE A 377 11.76 -10.62 -9.20
CA ILE A 377 10.30 -10.74 -9.24
C ILE A 377 9.66 -9.49 -8.64
N ASP A 378 8.35 -9.33 -8.80
CA ASP A 378 7.53 -8.26 -8.18
C ASP A 378 7.89 -6.84 -8.70
N PHE A 379 8.16 -6.72 -10.00
CA PHE A 379 8.66 -5.51 -10.68
C PHE A 379 7.55 -4.65 -11.33
N GLN A 380 6.28 -4.92 -11.08
CA GLN A 380 5.18 -4.19 -11.75
C GLN A 380 4.98 -2.76 -11.22
N ASP A 381 5.38 -2.49 -9.97
CA ASP A 381 5.19 -1.20 -9.30
C ASP A 381 6.36 -0.22 -9.51
N VAL A 382 7.12 -0.43 -10.59
CA VAL A 382 8.27 0.42 -10.94
C VAL A 382 7.86 1.88 -11.08
N LYS A 383 8.68 2.76 -10.50
CA LYS A 383 8.50 4.21 -10.56
C LYS A 383 9.79 4.89 -11.00
N LEU A 384 9.69 6.10 -11.51
CA LEU A 384 10.85 6.96 -11.72
C LEU A 384 11.17 7.67 -10.40
N GLY A 385 12.33 7.39 -9.83
CA GLY A 385 12.68 7.90 -8.50
C GLY A 385 14.19 7.99 -8.26
N SER A 386 14.57 8.31 -7.02
CA SER A 386 15.96 8.48 -6.58
C SER A 386 16.79 7.21 -6.76
N CYS A 387 17.94 7.30 -7.40
CA CYS A 387 18.88 6.18 -7.56
C CYS A 387 19.38 5.58 -6.22
N ALA A 388 19.25 6.30 -5.12
CA ALA A 388 19.64 5.82 -3.80
C ALA A 388 18.60 4.90 -3.13
N PHE A 389 17.33 4.93 -3.58
CA PHE A 389 16.21 4.32 -2.86
C PHE A 389 16.28 2.78 -2.83
N ASP A 390 16.46 2.14 -3.98
CA ASP A 390 16.50 0.67 -4.06
C ASP A 390 17.75 0.08 -3.37
N LEU A 391 18.87 0.82 -3.35
CA LEU A 391 20.02 0.43 -2.54
C LEU A 391 19.68 0.42 -1.05
N ALA A 392 18.93 1.41 -0.58
CA ALA A 392 18.47 1.45 0.80
C ALA A 392 17.53 0.26 1.11
N CYS A 393 16.64 -0.11 0.21
CA CYS A 393 15.81 -1.31 0.35
C CYS A 393 16.65 -2.60 0.42
N LEU A 394 17.68 -2.73 -0.42
CA LEU A 394 18.56 -3.90 -0.45
C LEU A 394 19.36 -4.08 0.83
N LEU A 395 19.91 -2.97 1.37
CA LEU A 395 20.90 -3.02 2.45
C LEU A 395 20.29 -2.91 3.85
N GLU A 396 19.07 -2.38 3.98
CA GLU A 396 18.45 -2.08 5.28
C GLU A 396 17.20 -2.92 5.58
N ASP A 397 16.64 -3.62 4.59
CA ASP A 397 15.46 -4.44 4.80
C ASP A 397 15.76 -5.93 4.71
N ARG A 398 15.28 -6.71 5.66
CA ARG A 398 15.24 -8.18 5.70
C ARG A 398 16.56 -8.95 5.88
N TYR A 399 17.71 -8.35 5.68
CA TYR A 399 18.99 -9.02 5.84
C TYR A 399 20.06 -8.07 6.41
N PRO A 400 20.76 -8.45 7.49
CA PRO A 400 21.78 -7.61 8.08
C PRO A 400 23.06 -7.61 7.20
N VAL A 401 23.41 -6.45 6.67
CA VAL A 401 24.65 -6.21 5.93
C VAL A 401 25.64 -5.47 6.83
N SER A 402 26.92 -5.87 6.81
CA SER A 402 27.94 -5.19 7.60
C SER A 402 28.15 -3.75 7.15
N GLU A 403 28.48 -2.85 8.08
CA GLU A 403 28.62 -1.43 7.78
C GLU A 403 29.72 -1.16 6.73
N HIS A 404 30.82 -1.91 6.80
CA HIS A 404 31.90 -1.81 5.80
C HIS A 404 31.40 -2.12 4.37
N VAL A 405 30.61 -3.19 4.21
CA VAL A 405 30.03 -3.54 2.90
C VAL A 405 29.03 -2.48 2.45
N LYS A 406 28.18 -1.98 3.37
CA LYS A 406 27.23 -0.89 3.04
C LYS A 406 27.97 0.33 2.50
N GLN A 407 28.98 0.81 3.19
CA GLN A 407 29.77 1.99 2.79
C GLN A 407 30.46 1.79 1.44
N ALA A 408 30.97 0.58 1.17
CA ALA A 408 31.55 0.28 -0.14
C ALA A 408 30.51 0.33 -1.27
N LEU A 409 29.32 -0.24 -1.05
CA LEU A 409 28.26 -0.24 -2.06
C LEU A 409 27.62 1.14 -2.26
N ILE A 410 27.46 1.94 -1.19
CA ILE A 410 27.03 3.33 -1.25
C ILE A 410 28.01 4.15 -2.10
N THR A 411 29.32 4.04 -1.82
CA THR A 411 30.36 4.74 -2.58
C THR A 411 30.34 4.33 -4.06
N ASN A 412 30.28 3.03 -4.34
CA ASN A 412 30.28 2.51 -5.71
C ASN A 412 29.05 3.00 -6.52
N LEU A 413 27.86 3.02 -5.91
CA LEU A 413 26.66 3.46 -6.62
C LEU A 413 26.65 4.99 -6.81
N ALA A 414 27.15 5.76 -5.83
CA ALA A 414 27.34 7.21 -5.98
C ALA A 414 28.27 7.53 -7.14
N GLU A 415 29.42 6.87 -7.25
CA GLU A 415 30.37 7.00 -8.37
C GLU A 415 29.74 6.59 -9.70
N HIS A 416 28.98 5.48 -9.73
CA HIS A 416 28.28 5.00 -10.92
C HIS A 416 27.34 6.05 -11.50
N HIS A 417 26.63 6.78 -10.63
CA HIS A 417 25.71 7.84 -11.04
C HIS A 417 26.35 9.23 -11.12
N GLY A 418 27.64 9.37 -10.82
CA GLY A 418 28.34 10.66 -10.86
C GLY A 418 27.85 11.67 -9.81
N VAL A 419 27.39 11.16 -8.65
CA VAL A 419 26.85 11.96 -7.54
C VAL A 419 27.90 12.13 -6.46
N ASP A 420 27.91 13.31 -5.82
CA ASP A 420 28.70 13.52 -4.59
C ASP A 420 28.32 12.49 -3.52
N LYS A 421 29.33 11.90 -2.90
CA LYS A 421 29.13 10.79 -1.94
C LYS A 421 28.28 11.20 -0.75
N ASP A 422 28.53 12.38 -0.18
CA ASP A 422 27.85 12.81 1.04
C ASP A 422 26.38 13.12 0.73
N ALA A 423 26.10 13.73 -0.44
CA ALA A 423 24.74 13.96 -0.92
C ALA A 423 24.00 12.65 -1.21
N PHE A 424 24.69 11.67 -1.80
CA PHE A 424 24.12 10.34 -2.04
C PHE A 424 23.80 9.62 -0.74
N GLU A 425 24.74 9.62 0.24
CA GLU A 425 24.54 8.99 1.54
C GLU A 425 23.37 9.62 2.31
N ALA A 426 23.23 10.96 2.25
CA ALA A 426 22.07 11.63 2.84
C ALA A 426 20.74 11.15 2.21
N ALA A 427 20.66 11.07 0.88
CA ALA A 427 19.49 10.56 0.18
C ALA A 427 19.22 9.08 0.47
N TYR A 428 20.27 8.27 0.58
CA TYR A 428 20.19 6.87 0.99
C TYR A 428 19.59 6.72 2.39
N VAL A 429 20.09 7.48 3.36
CA VAL A 429 19.59 7.45 4.75
C VAL A 429 18.13 7.86 4.82
N LEU A 430 17.73 8.91 4.11
CA LEU A 430 16.35 9.34 4.04
C LEU A 430 15.45 8.29 3.37
N GLY A 431 15.90 7.68 2.27
CA GLY A 431 15.19 6.58 1.61
C GLY A 431 15.02 5.36 2.52
N ALA A 432 16.07 5.00 3.26
CA ALA A 432 16.04 3.92 4.24
C ALA A 432 15.06 4.20 5.40
N LEU A 433 15.10 5.40 5.97
CA LEU A 433 14.16 5.81 7.03
C LEU A 433 12.72 5.81 6.52
N HIS A 434 12.50 6.36 5.32
CA HIS A 434 11.19 6.31 4.67
C HIS A 434 10.67 4.88 4.56
N ARG A 435 11.50 3.96 4.03
CA ARG A 435 11.18 2.53 3.93
C ARG A 435 10.86 1.93 5.29
N MET A 436 11.66 2.18 6.31
CA MET A 436 11.46 1.62 7.65
C MET A 436 10.17 2.14 8.30
N PHE A 437 9.85 3.42 8.18
CA PHE A 437 8.58 3.95 8.69
C PHE A 437 7.36 3.39 7.94
N LYS A 438 7.44 3.25 6.62
CA LYS A 438 6.44 2.51 5.83
C LYS A 438 6.23 1.10 6.40
N VAL A 439 7.32 0.37 6.66
CA VAL A 439 7.28 -1.01 7.17
C VAL A 439 6.67 -1.09 8.57
N THR A 440 6.98 -0.17 9.50
CA THR A 440 6.36 -0.18 10.84
C THR A 440 4.84 -0.17 10.76
N GLY A 441 4.27 0.72 9.96
CA GLY A 441 2.83 0.81 9.78
C GLY A 441 2.25 -0.36 9.00
N LEU A 442 2.98 -0.88 8.00
CA LEU A 442 2.58 -2.07 7.23
C LEU A 442 2.45 -3.30 8.14
N LEU A 443 3.42 -3.55 9.02
CA LEU A 443 3.39 -4.70 9.94
C LEU A 443 2.18 -4.64 10.88
N VAL A 444 1.88 -3.46 11.42
CA VAL A 444 0.68 -3.26 12.25
C VAL A 444 -0.60 -3.46 11.43
N ARG A 445 -0.66 -2.92 10.22
CA ARG A 445 -1.81 -3.09 9.33
C ARG A 445 -2.05 -4.56 9.00
N LEU A 446 -1.01 -5.32 8.68
CA LEU A 446 -1.10 -6.75 8.41
C LEU A 446 -1.67 -7.53 9.61
N LYS A 447 -1.32 -7.13 10.84
CA LYS A 447 -1.90 -7.72 12.04
C LYS A 447 -3.35 -7.30 12.26
N GLU A 448 -3.59 -5.98 12.36
CA GLU A 448 -4.89 -5.45 12.81
C GLU A 448 -5.99 -5.56 11.74
N ARG A 449 -5.61 -5.42 10.46
CA ARG A 449 -6.57 -5.48 9.35
C ARG A 449 -6.66 -6.88 8.75
N ASP A 450 -5.51 -7.50 8.48
CA ASP A 450 -5.41 -8.72 7.70
C ASP A 450 -5.28 -9.99 8.57
N GLY A 451 -5.25 -9.85 9.92
CA GLY A 451 -5.22 -10.95 10.89
C GLY A 451 -3.93 -11.78 10.88
N LYS A 452 -2.82 -11.24 10.34
CA LYS A 452 -1.52 -11.92 10.30
C LYS A 452 -0.79 -11.74 11.63
N GLU A 453 -0.99 -12.64 12.58
CA GLU A 453 -0.46 -12.54 13.94
C GLU A 453 1.08 -12.42 13.99
N ASP A 454 1.80 -13.12 13.10
CA ASP A 454 3.27 -13.13 13.05
C ASP A 454 3.87 -11.84 12.43
N ALA A 455 3.04 -10.93 11.92
CA ALA A 455 3.51 -9.75 11.21
C ALA A 455 4.46 -8.88 12.04
N LEU A 456 4.23 -8.78 13.35
CA LEU A 456 5.04 -7.94 14.25
C LEU A 456 6.40 -8.54 14.65
N SER A 457 6.69 -9.79 14.28
CA SER A 457 7.94 -10.48 14.67
C SER A 457 9.21 -9.70 14.31
N ARG A 458 9.18 -8.96 13.20
CA ARG A 458 10.31 -8.14 12.71
C ARG A 458 10.36 -6.71 13.30
N MET A 459 9.39 -6.30 14.11
CA MET A 459 9.29 -4.90 14.56
C MET A 459 10.53 -4.42 15.32
N GLY A 460 11.15 -5.31 16.10
CA GLY A 460 12.38 -4.99 16.82
C GLY A 460 13.55 -4.65 15.89
N GLU A 461 13.76 -5.43 14.84
CA GLU A 461 14.80 -5.20 13.83
C GLU A 461 14.59 -3.89 13.07
N VAL A 462 13.36 -3.61 12.70
CA VAL A 462 12.99 -2.35 12.02
C VAL A 462 13.33 -1.14 12.89
N TRP A 463 13.01 -1.18 14.19
CA TRP A 463 13.33 -0.08 15.10
C TRP A 463 14.83 0.07 15.37
N GLN A 464 15.59 -1.01 15.40
CA GLN A 464 17.06 -0.96 15.50
C GLN A 464 17.66 -0.26 14.28
N THR A 465 17.15 -0.58 13.08
CA THR A 465 17.56 0.10 11.85
C THR A 465 17.21 1.58 11.88
N ILE A 466 15.99 1.95 12.28
CA ILE A 466 15.57 3.36 12.43
C ILE A 466 16.51 4.11 13.39
N ALA A 467 16.77 3.53 14.57
CA ALA A 467 17.62 4.17 15.56
C ALA A 467 19.04 4.42 15.07
N ARG A 468 19.64 3.44 14.39
CA ARG A 468 20.98 3.58 13.79
C ARG A 468 20.99 4.65 12.70
N LEU A 469 20.02 4.67 11.80
CA LEU A 469 19.91 5.66 10.74
C LEU A 469 19.67 7.08 11.28
N CYS A 470 18.97 7.20 12.41
CA CYS A 470 18.74 8.49 13.09
C CYS A 470 20.02 9.10 13.72
N GLU A 471 21.14 8.38 13.76
CA GLU A 471 22.43 8.96 14.14
C GLU A 471 23.07 9.79 13.02
N HIS A 472 22.64 9.62 11.78
CA HIS A 472 23.14 10.44 10.67
C HIS A 472 22.59 11.87 10.76
N PRO A 473 23.43 12.93 10.50
CA PRO A 473 23.01 14.33 10.63
C PRO A 473 21.75 14.72 9.85
N VAL A 474 21.55 14.15 8.66
CA VAL A 474 20.37 14.42 7.82
C VAL A 474 19.05 14.02 8.50
N ALA A 475 19.09 13.05 9.41
CA ALA A 475 17.93 12.54 10.12
C ALA A 475 17.62 13.28 11.43
N ALA A 476 18.39 14.33 11.77
CA ALA A 476 18.18 15.08 13.01
C ALA A 476 16.73 15.56 13.22
N PRO A 477 16.02 16.10 12.21
CA PRO A 477 14.62 16.49 12.34
C PRO A 477 13.67 15.31 12.66
N ILE A 478 13.93 14.13 12.06
CA ILE A 478 13.19 12.91 12.32
C ILE A 478 13.43 12.45 13.76
N LYS A 479 14.68 12.45 14.23
CA LYS A 479 15.05 12.07 15.59
C LYS A 479 14.38 12.97 16.62
N GLU A 480 14.36 14.28 16.36
CA GLU A 480 13.69 15.25 17.22
C GLU A 480 12.18 14.98 17.31
N TYR A 481 11.53 14.74 16.16
CA TYR A 481 10.11 14.36 16.11
C TYR A 481 9.85 13.10 16.95
N LEU A 482 10.63 12.05 16.76
CA LEU A 482 10.48 10.79 17.50
C LEU A 482 10.63 10.97 19.00
N ASN A 483 11.65 11.70 19.44
CA ASN A 483 11.91 11.96 20.88
C ASN A 483 10.75 12.66 21.55
N ARG A 484 9.99 13.48 20.84
CA ARG A 484 8.81 14.16 21.33
C ARG A 484 7.53 13.33 21.25
N VAL A 485 7.32 12.66 20.12
CA VAL A 485 6.05 11.97 19.84
C VAL A 485 6.06 10.53 20.36
N TYR A 486 7.20 9.85 20.34
CA TYR A 486 7.34 8.47 20.76
C TYR A 486 8.66 8.22 21.52
N PRO A 487 8.92 8.89 22.65
CA PRO A 487 10.21 8.83 23.36
C PRO A 487 10.58 7.45 23.91
N VAL A 488 9.60 6.56 24.05
CA VAL A 488 9.81 5.20 24.60
C VAL A 488 10.42 4.21 23.59
N TYR A 489 10.64 4.59 22.32
CA TYR A 489 11.18 3.68 21.33
C TYR A 489 12.58 3.15 21.69
N GLU A 490 13.43 4.00 22.28
CA GLU A 490 14.76 3.62 22.72
C GLU A 490 14.70 2.57 23.84
N GLU A 491 13.85 2.75 24.82
CA GLU A 491 13.68 1.83 25.93
C GLU A 491 13.14 0.48 25.46
N LYS A 492 12.08 0.54 24.66
CA LYS A 492 11.37 -0.66 24.20
C LYS A 492 12.19 -1.54 23.26
N TYR A 493 13.00 -0.95 22.37
CA TYR A 493 13.64 -1.69 21.29
C TYR A 493 15.19 -1.71 21.35
N LEU A 494 15.81 -0.75 22.05
CA LEU A 494 17.27 -0.63 22.05
C LEU A 494 17.92 -1.08 23.38
N LYS A 495 17.26 -0.83 24.51
CA LYS A 495 17.81 -1.20 25.83
C LYS A 495 17.67 -2.70 26.14
N ALA A 496 16.68 -3.37 25.56
CA ALA A 496 16.48 -4.81 25.76
C ALA A 496 17.66 -5.68 25.28
N GLN A 497 18.48 -5.20 24.33
CA GLN A 497 19.65 -5.92 23.83
C GLN A 497 20.92 -5.75 24.68
N LYS A 498 21.01 -4.73 25.54
CA LYS A 498 22.19 -4.58 26.44
C LYS A 498 22.13 -5.50 27.64
N ALA A 499 21.03 -6.24 27.79
CA ALA A 499 20.80 -7.17 28.90
C ALA A 499 20.82 -8.67 28.46
N SER A 500 20.99 -8.95 27.20
CA SER A 500 21.20 -10.30 26.61
C SER A 500 22.63 -10.42 26.07
#